data_fd62a4431566fa411688bafd9d27f90c
#
_entry.id   fd62a4431566fa411688bafd9d27f90c
#
_cell.length_a   1.000
_cell.length_b   1.000
_cell.length_c   1.000
_cell.angle_alpha   90.00
_cell.angle_beta   90.00
_cell.angle_gamma   90.00
#
_symmetry.space_group_name_H-M   'P 1'
#
loop_
_entity.id
_entity.type
_entity.pdbx_description
1 polymer ?
#
loop_
_entity_poly.entity_id
_entity_poly.type
_entity_poly.pdbx_seq_one_letter_code
_entity_poly.pdbx_strand_id
1 'polypeptide(L)'
;MCKIMNVFGQNGRENLWMFFQAVIAVYLLILSVIDIRWKKVSVRSLLILLAIAVLCQVLCSKGELRMMIAGGLCGGVFLFFSWFTQESFGYGDSILILILGILSGGWNLLWILFAAFLIASVYGGIMIARKKYTRKNSFPFIPFLTVAYLGGMIGGVY
;
A
#
# COMPACT_ATOMS: atom_id res chain seq x y z
N MET A 1 -29.56 -10.07 25.63
CA MET A 1 -29.13 -11.09 24.64
C MET A 1 -28.51 -10.48 23.37
N CYS A 2 -29.06 -9.43 22.77
CA CYS A 2 -28.47 -8.73 21.60
C CYS A 2 -27.08 -8.13 21.81
N LYS A 3 -26.75 -7.64 23.00
CA LYS A 3 -25.45 -7.00 23.26
C LYS A 3 -24.26 -7.98 23.27
N ILE A 4 -24.49 -9.23 23.70
CA ILE A 4 -23.45 -10.27 23.74
C ILE A 4 -23.15 -10.82 22.34
N MET A 5 -24.16 -10.99 21.49
CA MET A 5 -23.97 -11.39 20.09
C MET A 5 -23.18 -10.36 19.27
N ASN A 6 -23.35 -9.06 19.56
CA ASN A 6 -22.56 -8.01 18.90
C ASN A 6 -21.07 -8.03 19.31
N VAL A 7 -20.75 -8.34 20.55
CA VAL A 7 -19.38 -8.41 21.05
C VAL A 7 -18.62 -9.62 20.43
N PHE A 8 -19.26 -10.78 20.33
CA PHE A 8 -18.66 -11.95 19.67
C PHE A 8 -18.48 -11.74 18.16
N GLY A 9 -19.40 -11.07 17.51
CA GLY A 9 -19.29 -10.71 16.09
C GLY A 9 -18.24 -9.63 15.80
N GLN A 10 -17.97 -8.73 16.74
CA GLN A 10 -16.91 -7.71 16.61
C GLN A 10 -15.53 -8.33 16.76
N ASN A 11 -15.31 -9.14 17.81
CA ASN A 11 -14.02 -9.82 18.00
C ASN A 11 -13.64 -10.73 16.84
N GLY A 12 -14.60 -11.43 16.24
CA GLY A 12 -14.36 -12.26 15.07
C GLY A 12 -13.94 -11.46 13.83
N ARG A 13 -14.56 -10.29 13.63
CA ARG A 13 -14.21 -9.41 12.49
C ARG A 13 -12.89 -8.68 12.67
N GLU A 14 -12.54 -8.30 13.88
CA GLU A 14 -11.24 -7.69 14.20
C GLU A 14 -10.10 -8.68 13.99
N ASN A 15 -10.27 -9.91 14.43
CA ASN A 15 -9.30 -10.99 14.19
C ASN A 15 -9.14 -11.29 12.69
N LEU A 16 -10.25 -11.28 11.93
CA LEU A 16 -10.23 -11.47 10.49
C LEU A 16 -9.52 -10.31 9.79
N TRP A 17 -9.77 -9.08 10.23
CA TRP A 17 -9.11 -7.88 9.71
C TRP A 17 -7.59 -7.93 9.95
N MET A 18 -7.15 -8.24 11.17
CA MET A 18 -5.72 -8.40 11.49
C MET A 18 -5.07 -9.50 10.65
N PHE A 19 -5.77 -10.62 10.43
CA PHE A 19 -5.29 -11.68 9.57
C PHE A 19 -5.06 -11.21 8.12
N PHE A 20 -6.02 -10.51 7.53
CA PHE A 20 -5.87 -9.96 6.19
C PHE A 20 -4.76 -8.93 6.10
N GLN A 21 -4.63 -8.04 7.09
CA GLN A 21 -3.51 -7.09 7.14
C GLN A 21 -2.15 -7.81 7.17
N ALA A 22 -2.02 -8.86 7.96
CA ALA A 22 -0.80 -9.66 8.01
C ALA A 22 -0.50 -10.34 6.66
N VAL A 23 -1.51 -10.90 5.98
CA VAL A 23 -1.35 -11.51 4.65
C VAL A 23 -0.88 -10.46 3.63
N ILE A 24 -1.48 -9.27 3.64
CA ILE A 24 -1.09 -8.18 2.76
C ILE A 24 0.32 -7.69 3.05
N ALA A 25 0.69 -7.56 4.33
CA ALA A 25 2.03 -7.17 4.75
C ALA A 25 3.09 -8.17 4.24
N VAL A 26 2.85 -9.46 4.39
CA VAL A 26 3.74 -10.52 3.87
C VAL A 26 3.84 -10.44 2.35
N TYR A 27 2.71 -10.24 1.67
CA TYR A 27 2.69 -10.11 0.21
C TYR A 27 3.47 -8.88 -0.28
N LEU A 28 3.33 -7.74 0.40
CA LEU A 28 4.10 -6.54 0.12
C LEU A 28 5.61 -6.75 0.34
N LEU A 29 6.00 -7.49 1.39
CA LEU A 29 7.40 -7.87 1.61
C LEU A 29 7.95 -8.70 0.46
N ILE A 30 7.19 -9.68 -0.03
CA ILE A 30 7.59 -10.49 -1.19
C ILE A 30 7.74 -9.62 -2.43
N LEU A 31 6.79 -8.74 -2.71
CA LEU A 31 6.87 -7.80 -3.84
C LEU A 31 8.06 -6.86 -3.71
N SER A 32 8.35 -6.37 -2.50
CA SER A 32 9.51 -5.53 -2.22
C SER A 32 10.82 -6.23 -2.55
N VAL A 33 10.97 -7.51 -2.18
CA VAL A 33 12.16 -8.29 -2.51
C VAL A 33 12.29 -8.52 -4.02
N ILE A 34 11.17 -8.79 -4.69
CA ILE A 34 11.12 -8.96 -6.15
C ILE A 34 11.51 -7.65 -6.85
N ASP A 35 11.00 -6.51 -6.39
CA ASP A 35 11.28 -5.20 -6.95
C ASP A 35 12.76 -4.82 -6.80
N ILE A 36 13.37 -5.08 -5.64
CA ILE A 36 14.81 -4.85 -5.41
C ILE A 36 15.66 -5.71 -6.36
N ARG A 37 15.25 -6.97 -6.59
CA ARG A 37 16.08 -7.94 -7.32
C ARG A 37 15.90 -7.85 -8.82
N TRP A 38 14.69 -7.64 -9.28
CA TRP A 38 14.32 -7.76 -10.71
C TRP A 38 13.84 -6.44 -11.30
N LYS A 39 13.56 -5.42 -10.48
CA LYS A 39 13.06 -4.09 -10.89
C LYS A 39 11.88 -4.16 -11.87
N LYS A 40 11.15 -5.26 -11.86
CA LYS A 40 9.96 -5.50 -12.68
C LYS A 40 8.95 -6.26 -11.86
N VAL A 41 7.89 -5.59 -11.46
CA VAL A 41 6.76 -6.22 -10.79
C VAL A 41 5.74 -6.64 -11.83
N SER A 42 5.32 -7.90 -11.79
CA SER A 42 4.30 -8.41 -12.70
C SER A 42 2.94 -7.77 -12.39
N VAL A 43 2.29 -7.22 -13.41
CA VAL A 43 0.93 -6.68 -13.28
C VAL A 43 -0.04 -7.74 -12.76
N ARG A 44 0.19 -9.01 -13.10
CA ARG A 44 -0.64 -10.14 -12.61
C ARG A 44 -0.58 -10.26 -11.08
N SER A 45 0.59 -10.11 -10.48
CA SER A 45 0.76 -10.13 -9.01
C SER A 45 0.02 -8.98 -8.35
N LEU A 46 0.02 -7.80 -8.96
CA LEU A 46 -0.69 -6.63 -8.47
C LEU A 46 -2.21 -6.80 -8.57
N LEU A 47 -2.71 -7.42 -9.66
CA LEU A 47 -4.14 -7.72 -9.81
C LEU A 47 -4.62 -8.73 -8.76
N ILE A 48 -3.80 -9.74 -8.42
CA ILE A 48 -4.12 -10.69 -7.34
C ILE A 48 -4.21 -9.94 -6.00
N LEU A 49 -3.26 -9.07 -5.71
CA LEU A 49 -3.28 -8.26 -4.49
C LEU A 49 -4.50 -7.33 -4.44
N LEU A 50 -4.87 -6.73 -5.57
CA LEU A 50 -6.06 -5.91 -5.69
C LEU A 50 -7.34 -6.73 -5.38
N ALA A 51 -7.44 -7.94 -5.94
CA ALA A 51 -8.57 -8.82 -5.67
C ALA A 51 -8.66 -9.20 -4.18
N ILE A 52 -7.53 -9.52 -3.54
CA ILE A 52 -7.46 -9.80 -2.10
C ILE A 52 -7.88 -8.57 -1.29
N ALA A 53 -7.42 -7.38 -1.66
CA ALA A 53 -7.75 -6.12 -0.99
C ALA A 53 -9.25 -5.81 -1.05
N VAL A 54 -9.86 -5.94 -2.23
CA VAL A 54 -11.30 -5.74 -2.43
C VAL A 54 -12.09 -6.78 -1.65
N LEU A 55 -11.69 -8.06 -1.71
CA LEU A 55 -12.35 -9.14 -0.96
C LEU A 55 -12.30 -8.88 0.56
N CYS A 56 -11.13 -8.49 1.07
CA CYS A 56 -10.96 -8.11 2.48
C CYS A 56 -11.92 -6.99 2.87
N GLN A 57 -12.02 -5.96 2.03
CA GLN A 57 -12.87 -4.81 2.30
C GLN A 57 -14.35 -5.19 2.29
N VAL A 58 -14.78 -6.02 1.35
CA VAL A 58 -16.17 -6.51 1.28
C VAL A 58 -16.53 -7.37 2.50
N LEU A 59 -15.62 -8.24 2.96
CA LEU A 59 -15.86 -9.15 4.08
C LEU A 59 -15.74 -8.47 5.45
N CYS A 60 -14.82 -7.50 5.59
CA CYS A 60 -14.48 -6.89 6.87
C CYS A 60 -15.01 -5.48 7.04
N SER A 61 -15.50 -4.82 5.97
CA SER A 61 -15.88 -3.41 6.04
C SER A 61 -17.06 -3.19 6.99
N LYS A 62 -16.87 -2.28 7.94
CA LYS A 62 -17.89 -1.82 8.87
C LYS A 62 -18.87 -0.81 8.21
N GLY A 63 -19.05 -0.87 6.89
CA GLY A 63 -19.99 0.04 6.20
C GLY A 63 -19.41 1.44 5.90
N GLU A 64 -18.12 1.66 6.05
CA GLU A 64 -17.47 2.93 5.72
C GLU A 64 -17.07 3.01 4.23
N LEU A 65 -18.04 2.79 3.37
CA LEU A 65 -17.89 2.95 1.91
C LEU A 65 -17.24 4.29 1.53
N ARG A 66 -17.49 5.33 2.32
CA ARG A 66 -16.90 6.67 2.12
C ARG A 66 -15.37 6.67 2.21
N MET A 67 -14.81 5.98 3.21
CA MET A 67 -13.36 5.87 3.40
C MET A 67 -12.70 5.06 2.26
N MET A 68 -13.36 3.99 1.83
CA MET A 68 -12.92 3.18 0.71
C MET A 68 -12.92 3.97 -0.61
N ILE A 69 -14.00 4.72 -0.88
CA ILE A 69 -14.12 5.57 -2.07
C ILE A 69 -13.07 6.69 -2.03
N ALA A 70 -12.89 7.35 -0.89
CA ALA A 70 -11.88 8.40 -0.73
C ALA A 70 -10.46 7.88 -0.97
N GLY A 71 -10.13 6.68 -0.44
CA GLY A 71 -8.84 6.04 -0.68
C GLY A 71 -8.64 5.60 -2.13
N GLY A 72 -9.68 5.04 -2.75
CA GLY A 72 -9.69 4.68 -4.15
C GLY A 72 -9.56 5.87 -5.09
N LEU A 73 -10.22 6.99 -4.79
CA LEU A 73 -10.08 8.24 -5.54
C LEU A 73 -8.66 8.80 -5.42
N CYS A 74 -8.11 8.85 -4.21
CA CYS A 74 -6.75 9.31 -3.99
C CYS A 74 -5.74 8.45 -4.78
N GLY A 75 -5.83 7.13 -4.68
CA GLY A 75 -4.99 6.21 -5.47
C GLY A 75 -5.23 6.32 -6.98
N GLY A 76 -6.47 6.55 -7.40
CA GLY A 76 -6.85 6.79 -8.80
C GLY A 76 -6.21 8.02 -9.40
N VAL A 77 -6.05 9.10 -8.62
CA VAL A 77 -5.31 10.30 -9.03
C VAL A 77 -3.86 9.97 -9.35
N PHE A 78 -3.19 9.13 -8.54
CA PHE A 78 -1.82 8.68 -8.82
C PHE A 78 -1.73 7.83 -10.09
N LEU A 79 -2.72 6.96 -10.33
CA LEU A 79 -2.81 6.21 -11.59
C LEU A 79 -2.99 7.13 -12.79
N PHE A 80 -3.83 8.14 -12.68
CA PHE A 80 -4.06 9.13 -13.73
C PHE A 80 -2.78 9.91 -14.04
N PHE A 81 -2.05 10.36 -13.00
CA PHE A 81 -0.75 11.01 -13.17
C PHE A 81 0.28 10.09 -13.83
N SER A 82 0.33 8.81 -13.45
CA SER A 82 1.23 7.83 -14.05
C SER A 82 0.93 7.63 -15.53
N TRP A 83 -0.33 7.58 -15.91
CA TRP A 83 -0.74 7.48 -17.31
C TRP A 83 -0.42 8.74 -18.11
N PHE A 84 -0.63 9.92 -17.51
CA PHE A 84 -0.36 11.20 -18.15
C PHE A 84 1.15 11.48 -18.35
N THR A 85 2.00 11.04 -17.42
CA THR A 85 3.46 11.24 -17.47
C THR A 85 4.20 10.18 -18.29
N GLN A 86 3.48 9.35 -19.06
CA GLN A 86 4.05 8.34 -19.96
C GLN A 86 5.16 7.50 -19.29
N GLU A 87 4.80 6.78 -18.23
CA GLU A 87 5.68 5.82 -17.52
C GLU A 87 6.87 6.43 -16.74
N SER A 88 6.97 7.74 -16.59
CA SER A 88 7.97 8.34 -15.69
C SER A 88 7.76 7.89 -14.23
N PHE A 89 6.52 7.58 -13.86
CA PHE A 89 6.13 6.91 -12.61
C PHE A 89 5.77 5.46 -12.92
N GLY A 90 6.40 4.49 -12.28
CA GLY A 90 6.15 3.07 -12.53
C GLY A 90 4.66 2.70 -12.37
N TYR A 91 4.04 2.12 -13.40
CA TYR A 91 2.64 1.63 -13.32
C TYR A 91 2.41 0.73 -12.11
N GLY A 92 3.42 -0.06 -11.73
CA GLY A 92 3.34 -0.94 -10.56
C GLY A 92 3.16 -0.17 -9.26
N ASP A 93 3.89 0.92 -9.08
CA ASP A 93 3.82 1.75 -7.89
C ASP A 93 2.46 2.43 -7.75
N SER A 94 1.90 2.92 -8.86
CA SER A 94 0.59 3.58 -8.87
C SER A 94 -0.55 2.61 -8.56
N ILE A 95 -0.49 1.38 -9.06
CA ILE A 95 -1.46 0.33 -8.73
C ILE A 95 -1.35 -0.06 -7.26
N LEU A 96 -0.13 -0.16 -6.71
CA LEU A 96 0.08 -0.42 -5.27
C LEU A 96 -0.49 0.69 -4.39
N ILE A 97 -0.28 1.95 -4.77
CA ILE A 97 -0.85 3.10 -4.06
C ILE A 97 -2.38 3.02 -4.05
N LEU A 98 -3.00 2.67 -5.19
CA LEU A 98 -4.44 2.47 -5.28
C LEU A 98 -4.93 1.34 -4.37
N ILE A 99 -4.24 0.20 -4.35
CA ILE A 99 -4.57 -0.95 -3.49
C ILE A 99 -4.52 -0.55 -2.02
N LEU A 100 -3.43 0.12 -1.60
CA LEU A 100 -3.27 0.61 -0.24
C LEU A 100 -4.32 1.67 0.12
N GLY A 101 -4.71 2.51 -0.84
CA GLY A 101 -5.78 3.48 -0.66
C GLY A 101 -7.13 2.83 -0.36
N ILE A 102 -7.48 1.79 -1.10
CA ILE A 102 -8.71 1.01 -0.87
C ILE A 102 -8.69 0.35 0.52
N LEU A 103 -7.53 -0.18 0.93
CA LEU A 103 -7.37 -0.88 2.21
C LEU A 103 -7.38 0.04 3.44
N SER A 104 -6.56 1.08 3.39
CA SER A 104 -6.28 1.94 4.56
C SER A 104 -7.22 3.14 4.63
N GLY A 105 -7.93 3.45 3.54
CA GLY A 105 -8.69 4.69 3.40
C GLY A 105 -7.80 5.89 3.03
N GLY A 106 -8.44 6.99 2.58
CA GLY A 106 -7.73 8.13 2.01
C GLY A 106 -6.78 8.83 2.97
N TRP A 107 -7.17 9.01 4.24
CA TRP A 107 -6.36 9.71 5.23
C TRP A 107 -5.10 8.93 5.62
N ASN A 108 -5.26 7.65 5.88
CA ASN A 108 -4.14 6.78 6.25
C ASN A 108 -3.20 6.57 5.07
N LEU A 109 -3.73 6.51 3.84
CA LEU A 109 -2.92 6.47 2.62
C LEU A 109 -1.98 7.67 2.53
N LEU A 110 -2.47 8.88 2.82
CA LEU A 110 -1.63 10.10 2.79
C LEU A 110 -0.47 10.00 3.79
N TRP A 111 -0.69 9.47 4.99
CA TRP A 111 0.36 9.24 5.97
C TRP A 111 1.38 8.21 5.49
N ILE A 112 0.92 7.10 4.90
CA ILE A 112 1.81 6.07 4.33
C ILE A 112 2.66 6.65 3.22
N LEU A 113 2.06 7.40 2.29
CA LEU A 113 2.78 8.05 1.19
C LEU A 113 3.79 9.07 1.69
N PHE A 114 3.40 9.91 2.65
CA PHE A 114 4.30 10.90 3.25
C PHE A 114 5.53 10.22 3.87
N ALA A 115 5.32 9.17 4.67
CA ALA A 115 6.41 8.40 5.27
C ALA A 115 7.28 7.72 4.20
N ALA A 116 6.68 7.11 3.18
CA ALA A 116 7.40 6.46 2.08
C ALA A 116 8.27 7.46 1.31
N PHE A 117 7.74 8.64 0.99
CA PHE A 117 8.48 9.69 0.30
C PHE A 117 9.61 10.26 1.16
N LEU A 118 9.41 10.42 2.47
CA LEU A 118 10.47 10.85 3.39
C LEU A 118 11.63 9.85 3.39
N ILE A 119 11.33 8.56 3.57
CA ILE A 119 12.36 7.50 3.58
C ILE A 119 13.07 7.45 2.23
N ALA A 120 12.33 7.50 1.13
CA ALA A 120 12.88 7.49 -0.22
C ALA A 120 13.76 8.72 -0.49
N SER A 121 13.37 9.91 -0.01
CA SER A 121 14.13 11.15 -0.14
C SER A 121 15.45 11.09 0.61
N VAL A 122 15.43 10.62 1.86
CA VAL A 122 16.66 10.45 2.66
C VAL A 122 17.61 9.47 1.99
N TYR A 123 17.10 8.32 1.55
CA TYR A 123 17.91 7.32 0.86
C TYR A 123 18.48 7.85 -0.46
N GLY A 124 17.65 8.53 -1.27
CA GLY A 124 18.08 9.16 -2.53
C GLY A 124 19.15 10.23 -2.30
N GLY A 125 18.97 11.07 -1.27
CA GLY A 125 19.94 12.08 -0.87
C GLY A 125 21.31 11.48 -0.50
N ILE A 126 21.31 10.38 0.29
CA ILE A 126 22.54 9.65 0.64
C ILE A 126 23.22 9.08 -0.61
N MET A 127 22.47 8.50 -1.54
CA MET A 127 23.04 7.95 -2.77
C MET A 127 23.66 9.02 -3.66
N ILE A 128 23.05 10.19 -3.77
CA ILE A 128 23.57 11.34 -4.52
C ILE A 128 24.86 11.84 -3.84
N ALA A 129 24.84 12.04 -2.52
CA ALA A 129 26.01 12.49 -1.77
C ALA A 129 27.22 11.55 -1.89
N ARG A 130 26.96 10.23 -2.00
CA ARG A 130 28.01 9.22 -2.19
C ARG A 130 28.47 9.05 -3.64
N LYS A 131 28.01 9.90 -4.58
CA LYS A 131 28.33 9.84 -6.03
C LYS A 131 28.09 8.47 -6.68
N LYS A 132 27.24 7.62 -6.07
CA LYS A 132 26.86 6.28 -6.58
C LYS A 132 25.67 6.32 -7.51
N TYR A 133 25.07 7.48 -7.73
CA TYR A 133 23.90 7.65 -8.56
C TYR A 133 24.32 7.72 -10.03
N THR A 134 23.92 6.71 -10.82
CA THR A 134 23.99 6.75 -12.27
C THR A 134 22.57 6.89 -12.80
N ARG A 135 22.32 7.79 -13.76
CA ARG A 135 20.98 8.06 -14.35
C ARG A 135 20.25 6.79 -14.88
N LYS A 136 20.97 5.68 -15.02
CA LYS A 136 20.45 4.39 -15.48
C LYS A 136 19.85 3.52 -14.36
N ASN A 137 20.02 3.88 -13.09
CA ASN A 137 19.52 3.09 -11.98
C ASN A 137 18.07 3.45 -11.69
N SER A 138 17.14 2.63 -12.16
CA SER A 138 15.75 2.65 -11.71
C SER A 138 15.69 2.51 -10.18
N PHE A 139 14.96 3.40 -9.54
CA PHE A 139 14.85 3.48 -8.09
C PHE A 139 13.66 2.60 -7.64
N PRO A 140 13.88 1.53 -6.86
CA PRO A 140 12.78 0.71 -6.39
C PRO A 140 11.99 1.49 -5.32
N PHE A 141 10.73 1.84 -5.60
CA PHE A 141 9.88 2.58 -4.67
C PHE A 141 9.09 1.66 -3.73
N ILE A 142 8.77 0.46 -4.18
CA ILE A 142 7.97 -0.52 -3.42
C ILE A 142 8.52 -0.83 -2.03
N PRO A 143 9.84 -1.01 -1.80
CA PRO A 143 10.37 -1.27 -0.47
C PRO A 143 10.11 -0.14 0.52
N PHE A 144 10.16 1.12 0.07
CA PHE A 144 9.89 2.27 0.94
C PHE A 144 8.41 2.34 1.32
N LEU A 145 7.53 2.06 0.36
CA LEU A 145 6.10 1.97 0.59
C LEU A 145 5.75 0.82 1.57
N THR A 146 6.43 -0.32 1.43
CA THR A 146 6.26 -1.48 2.32
C THR A 146 6.69 -1.15 3.76
N VAL A 147 7.85 -0.50 3.92
CA VAL A 147 8.35 -0.07 5.26
C VAL A 147 7.40 0.95 5.88
N ALA A 148 6.89 1.91 5.11
CA ALA A 148 5.93 2.90 5.59
C ALA A 148 4.61 2.25 6.03
N TYR A 149 4.10 1.27 5.26
CA TYR A 149 2.90 0.52 5.62
C TYR A 149 3.09 -0.29 6.91
N LEU A 150 4.19 -1.03 7.03
CA LEU A 150 4.51 -1.79 8.25
C LEU A 150 4.70 -0.86 9.47
N GLY A 151 5.36 0.28 9.28
CA GLY A 151 5.52 1.29 10.32
C GLY A 151 4.19 1.84 10.82
N GLY A 152 3.25 2.11 9.91
CA GLY A 152 1.90 2.55 10.26
C GLY A 152 1.09 1.46 10.98
N MET A 153 1.25 0.19 10.57
CA MET A 153 0.61 -0.95 11.23
C MET A 153 1.11 -1.13 12.68
N ILE A 154 2.42 -1.02 12.91
CA ILE A 154 3.02 -1.13 14.25
C ILE A 154 2.67 0.11 15.09
N GLY A 155 2.61 1.29 14.47
CA GLY A 155 2.24 2.55 15.11
C GLY A 155 0.75 2.70 15.44
N GLY A 156 -0.09 1.73 15.05
CA GLY A 156 -1.53 1.77 15.32
C GLY A 156 -2.26 2.92 14.60
N VAL A 157 -1.79 3.31 13.42
CA VAL A 157 -2.38 4.40 12.63
C VAL A 157 -3.68 3.95 11.92
N TYR A 158 -3.89 2.62 11.75
CA TYR A 158 -5.07 2.02 11.08
C TYR A 158 -5.44 0.65 11.64
#